data_b09f370c8f218844595baf95eeb65ed2
#
_entry.id   b09f370c8f218844595baf95eeb65ed2
#
_cell.length_a   1.000
_cell.length_b   1.000
_cell.length_c   1.000
_cell.angle_alpha   90.00
_cell.angle_beta   90.00
_cell.angle_gamma   90.00
#
_symmetry.space_group_name_H-M   'P 1'
#
loop_
_entity.id
_entity.type
_entity.pdbx_description
1 polymer ?
#
loop_
_entity_poly.entity_id
_entity_poly.type
_entity_poly.pdbx_seq_one_letter_code
_entity_poly.pdbx_strand_id
1 'polypeptide(L)'
;IALEDVPVGKDEKSNKEIKKSGNIPNFKFKPKSHYELGENLNMLDFELATKTTGSRFVFVKDKLAQLERAISNFMIDTHINENGYKEISPPLFASENSMFGTGQMPKFEDDQFEIKLDNKSGRKFLIPTAEVILTNMVNDTILNHSDLPLRFVASTPCFRKEAGSYGKDTKGMIRQHQFYKVELVSIVDPVNCKDELERMTSSACKILDKLKLPYRVITLCTGDTVSYTHLTLPTMRTV
;
A
#
# COMPACT_ATOMS: atom_id res chain seq x y z
N ILE A 1 12.48 -8.16 -16.05
CA ILE A 1 11.81 -8.61 -17.29
C ILE A 1 10.39 -8.95 -16.91
N ALA A 2 9.40 -8.37 -17.60
CA ALA A 2 7.99 -8.71 -17.39
C ALA A 2 7.73 -10.18 -17.72
N LEU A 3 6.79 -10.80 -17.00
CA LEU A 3 6.33 -12.16 -17.33
C LEU A 3 5.66 -12.18 -18.72
N GLU A 4 5.64 -13.34 -19.36
CA GLU A 4 5.06 -13.50 -20.72
C GLU A 4 3.56 -13.16 -20.80
N ASP A 5 2.83 -13.31 -19.70
CA ASP A 5 1.40 -13.01 -19.59
C ASP A 5 1.08 -11.53 -19.30
N VAL A 6 2.11 -10.69 -19.12
CA VAL A 6 1.94 -9.24 -18.90
C VAL A 6 1.60 -8.55 -20.22
N PRO A 7 0.49 -7.79 -20.31
CA PRO A 7 0.14 -7.10 -21.55
C PRO A 7 1.19 -6.03 -21.90
N VAL A 8 1.52 -5.95 -23.18
CA VAL A 8 2.41 -4.93 -23.72
C VAL A 8 1.59 -3.66 -23.99
N GLY A 9 2.01 -2.52 -23.40
CA GLY A 9 1.28 -1.26 -23.57
C GLY A 9 2.09 -0.07 -23.07
N LYS A 10 1.63 1.14 -23.38
CA LYS A 10 2.32 2.40 -23.03
C LYS A 10 1.81 3.02 -21.72
N ASP A 11 0.55 2.82 -21.39
CA ASP A 11 -0.15 3.48 -20.27
C ASP A 11 -1.26 2.57 -19.72
N GLU A 12 -1.97 3.07 -18.71
CA GLU A 12 -3.05 2.38 -18.00
C GLU A 12 -4.20 1.88 -18.90
N LYS A 13 -4.35 2.43 -20.11
CA LYS A 13 -5.40 2.01 -21.05
C LYS A 13 -5.13 0.62 -21.62
N SER A 14 -3.90 0.17 -21.55
CA SER A 14 -3.46 -1.17 -21.99
C SER A 14 -3.51 -2.22 -20.87
N ASN A 15 -3.93 -1.84 -19.65
CA ASN A 15 -4.10 -2.76 -18.55
C ASN A 15 -5.22 -3.76 -18.85
N LYS A 16 -5.04 -5.01 -18.40
CA LYS A 16 -5.98 -6.09 -18.65
C LYS A 16 -6.82 -6.39 -17.40
N GLU A 17 -8.15 -6.24 -17.50
CA GLU A 17 -9.05 -6.70 -16.46
C GLU A 17 -9.08 -8.22 -16.43
N ILE A 18 -8.77 -8.81 -15.28
CA ILE A 18 -8.75 -10.28 -15.06
C ILE A 18 -10.04 -10.74 -14.40
N LYS A 19 -10.50 -9.96 -13.42
CA LYS A 19 -11.67 -10.29 -12.61
C LYS A 19 -12.42 -9.03 -12.25
N LYS A 20 -13.75 -9.13 -12.20
CA LYS A 20 -14.64 -8.13 -11.63
C LYS A 20 -15.56 -8.80 -10.61
N SER A 21 -15.75 -8.19 -9.46
CA SER A 21 -16.58 -8.69 -8.38
C SER A 21 -17.53 -7.59 -7.89
N GLY A 22 -18.77 -8.00 -7.56
CA GLY A 22 -19.80 -7.09 -7.09
C GLY A 22 -20.40 -6.20 -8.17
N ASN A 23 -21.45 -5.46 -7.79
CA ASN A 23 -22.11 -4.50 -8.66
C ASN A 23 -21.96 -3.10 -8.07
N ILE A 24 -21.58 -2.13 -8.90
CA ILE A 24 -21.57 -0.72 -8.49
C ILE A 24 -23.03 -0.27 -8.28
N PRO A 25 -23.39 0.27 -7.11
CA PRO A 25 -24.73 0.74 -6.85
C PRO A 25 -25.16 1.84 -7.83
N ASN A 26 -26.38 1.71 -8.35
CA ASN A 26 -26.99 2.78 -9.14
C ASN A 26 -27.85 3.65 -8.22
N PHE A 27 -27.38 4.85 -7.90
CA PHE A 27 -28.09 5.78 -7.05
C PHE A 27 -29.12 6.60 -7.84
N LYS A 28 -30.33 6.78 -7.29
CA LYS A 28 -31.36 7.68 -7.85
C LYS A 28 -31.08 9.16 -7.55
N PHE A 29 -29.97 9.47 -6.92
CA PHE A 29 -29.51 10.82 -6.56
C PHE A 29 -28.03 10.95 -6.90
N LYS A 30 -27.51 12.18 -6.99
CA LYS A 30 -26.09 12.44 -7.19
C LYS A 30 -25.34 12.16 -5.87
N PRO A 31 -24.47 11.13 -5.80
CA PRO A 31 -23.72 10.86 -4.59
C PRO A 31 -22.71 11.97 -4.32
N LYS A 32 -22.54 12.30 -3.04
CA LYS A 32 -21.47 13.22 -2.59
C LYS A 32 -20.13 12.48 -2.54
N SER A 33 -19.06 13.24 -2.71
CA SER A 33 -17.70 12.72 -2.52
C SER A 33 -17.43 12.39 -1.04
N HIS A 34 -16.39 11.57 -0.79
CA HIS A 34 -16.01 11.20 0.58
C HIS A 34 -15.66 12.42 1.45
N TYR A 35 -14.98 13.42 0.89
CA TYR A 35 -14.63 14.63 1.64
C TYR A 35 -15.87 15.49 1.94
N GLU A 36 -16.80 15.67 0.98
CA GLU A 36 -18.06 16.37 1.24
C GLU A 36 -18.88 15.68 2.34
N LEU A 37 -18.91 14.35 2.35
CA LEU A 37 -19.58 13.59 3.42
C LEU A 37 -18.90 13.80 4.76
N GLY A 38 -17.57 13.67 4.81
CA GLY A 38 -16.80 13.79 6.03
C GLY A 38 -16.84 15.20 6.64
N GLU A 39 -16.76 16.24 5.82
CA GLU A 39 -16.88 17.63 6.26
C GLU A 39 -18.30 17.95 6.75
N ASN A 40 -19.35 17.53 6.02
CA ASN A 40 -20.73 17.73 6.45
C ASN A 40 -21.07 17.05 7.78
N LEU A 41 -20.40 15.95 8.09
CA LEU A 41 -20.53 15.23 9.37
C LEU A 41 -19.56 15.76 10.45
N ASN A 42 -18.75 16.78 10.15
CA ASN A 42 -17.68 17.28 11.02
C ASN A 42 -16.66 16.19 11.44
N MET A 43 -16.49 15.16 10.62
CA MET A 43 -15.60 14.03 10.90
C MET A 43 -14.29 14.07 10.11
N LEU A 44 -14.20 14.89 9.05
CA LEU A 44 -12.96 15.25 8.35
C LEU A 44 -12.69 16.74 8.48
N ASP A 45 -11.43 17.13 8.69
CA ASP A 45 -11.05 18.52 8.87
C ASP A 45 -9.71 18.79 8.20
N PHE A 46 -9.76 19.31 6.99
CA PHE A 46 -8.59 19.62 6.17
C PHE A 46 -8.02 21.02 6.52
N GLU A 47 -8.89 21.94 6.96
CA GLU A 47 -8.47 23.30 7.35
C GLU A 47 -7.61 23.25 8.61
N LEU A 48 -8.07 22.53 9.63
CA LEU A 48 -7.31 22.32 10.86
C LEU A 48 -5.97 21.61 10.57
N ALA A 49 -5.93 20.63 9.69
CA ALA A 49 -4.71 19.97 9.29
C ALA A 49 -3.75 20.92 8.58
N THR A 50 -4.25 21.77 7.69
CA THR A 50 -3.45 22.79 7.02
C THR A 50 -2.85 23.78 8.01
N LYS A 51 -3.62 24.20 9.00
CA LYS A 51 -3.17 25.12 10.05
C LYS A 51 -2.06 24.52 10.94
N THR A 52 -2.15 23.23 11.25
CA THR A 52 -1.25 22.57 12.21
C THR A 52 -0.04 21.92 11.58
N THR A 53 -0.20 21.39 10.35
CA THR A 53 0.81 20.54 9.74
C THR A 53 1.12 20.96 8.29
N GLY A 54 0.12 21.34 7.51
CA GLY A 54 0.25 21.70 6.10
C GLY A 54 -0.81 21.07 5.23
N SER A 55 -0.70 21.28 3.92
CA SER A 55 -1.58 20.66 2.93
C SER A 55 -1.35 19.15 2.84
N ARG A 56 -2.35 18.42 2.28
CA ARG A 56 -2.32 16.95 2.12
C ARG A 56 -2.24 16.16 3.43
N PHE A 57 -2.71 16.75 4.51
CA PHE A 57 -3.03 16.08 5.77
C PHE A 57 -4.51 16.26 6.08
N VAL A 58 -5.05 15.41 6.94
CA VAL A 58 -6.44 15.49 7.39
C VAL A 58 -6.55 15.07 8.85
N PHE A 59 -7.42 15.74 9.60
CA PHE A 59 -7.88 15.22 10.89
C PHE A 59 -9.10 14.35 10.64
N VAL A 60 -8.98 13.07 10.95
CA VAL A 60 -10.11 12.13 11.00
C VAL A 60 -10.62 12.11 12.43
N LYS A 61 -11.90 12.39 12.63
CA LYS A 61 -12.47 12.64 13.96
C LYS A 61 -13.60 11.66 14.28
N ASP A 62 -13.84 11.47 15.59
CA ASP A 62 -14.98 10.77 16.17
C ASP A 62 -15.27 9.40 15.54
N LYS A 63 -16.48 9.16 15.06
CA LYS A 63 -16.90 7.86 14.51
C LYS A 63 -16.14 7.43 13.28
N LEU A 64 -15.66 8.38 12.47
CA LEU A 64 -14.83 8.05 11.31
C LEU A 64 -13.44 7.56 11.74
N ALA A 65 -12.84 8.15 12.78
CA ALA A 65 -11.59 7.65 13.36
C ALA A 65 -11.76 6.24 13.98
N GLN A 66 -12.91 5.99 14.61
CA GLN A 66 -13.24 4.65 15.10
C GLN A 66 -13.39 3.65 13.96
N LEU A 67 -14.02 4.06 12.86
CA LEU A 67 -14.21 3.23 11.66
C LEU A 67 -12.86 2.89 11.01
N GLU A 68 -11.96 3.87 10.82
CA GLU A 68 -10.62 3.65 10.27
C GLU A 68 -9.85 2.59 11.06
N ARG A 69 -9.84 2.71 12.40
CA ARG A 69 -9.21 1.73 13.27
C ARG A 69 -9.91 0.37 13.20
N ALA A 70 -11.24 0.34 13.15
CA ALA A 70 -12.00 -0.91 13.07
C ALA A 70 -11.71 -1.65 11.76
N ILE A 71 -11.63 -0.95 10.63
CA ILE A 71 -11.27 -1.53 9.32
C ILE A 71 -9.85 -2.08 9.36
N SER A 72 -8.90 -1.34 9.91
CA SER A 72 -7.52 -1.79 10.04
C SER A 72 -7.42 -3.08 10.87
N ASN A 73 -8.05 -3.12 12.04
CA ASN A 73 -8.08 -4.31 12.88
C ASN A 73 -8.76 -5.49 12.17
N PHE A 74 -9.89 -5.25 11.50
CA PHE A 74 -10.59 -6.26 10.72
C PHE A 74 -9.71 -6.88 9.62
N MET A 75 -8.93 -6.05 8.91
CA MET A 75 -7.99 -6.54 7.89
C MET A 75 -6.90 -7.41 8.51
N ILE A 76 -6.26 -6.95 9.59
CA ILE A 76 -5.21 -7.71 10.30
C ILE A 76 -5.77 -9.04 10.78
N ASP A 77 -6.88 -9.02 11.54
CA ASP A 77 -7.50 -10.22 12.12
C ASP A 77 -7.88 -11.23 11.03
N THR A 78 -8.41 -10.74 9.90
CA THR A 78 -8.73 -11.61 8.76
C THR A 78 -7.47 -12.27 8.19
N HIS A 79 -6.38 -11.52 8.04
CA HIS A 79 -5.14 -12.07 7.48
C HIS A 79 -4.46 -13.05 8.43
N ILE A 80 -4.50 -12.81 9.74
CA ILE A 80 -3.97 -13.73 10.74
C ILE A 80 -4.81 -15.01 10.78
N ASN A 81 -6.11 -14.87 10.99
CA ASN A 81 -6.96 -16.01 11.31
C ASN A 81 -7.35 -16.86 10.10
N GLU A 82 -7.40 -16.26 8.88
CA GLU A 82 -7.93 -16.95 7.71
C GLU A 82 -6.92 -17.10 6.58
N ASN A 83 -5.85 -16.30 6.56
CA ASN A 83 -4.89 -16.29 5.46
C ASN A 83 -3.47 -16.69 5.89
N GLY A 84 -3.27 -17.07 7.17
CA GLY A 84 -2.01 -17.63 7.67
C GLY A 84 -0.85 -16.65 7.74
N TYR A 85 -1.13 -15.34 7.88
CA TYR A 85 -0.11 -14.32 8.12
C TYR A 85 0.23 -14.19 9.59
N LYS A 86 1.46 -13.80 9.90
CA LYS A 86 1.91 -13.41 11.24
C LYS A 86 1.96 -11.89 11.32
N GLU A 87 1.34 -11.33 12.35
CA GLU A 87 1.39 -9.89 12.59
C GLU A 87 2.78 -9.46 13.04
N ILE A 88 3.25 -8.37 12.48
CA ILE A 88 4.48 -7.68 12.86
C ILE A 88 4.14 -6.22 13.16
N SER A 89 4.65 -5.70 14.27
CA SER A 89 4.67 -4.28 14.59
C SER A 89 6.08 -3.73 14.32
N PRO A 90 6.34 -3.23 13.10
CA PRO A 90 7.69 -2.85 12.70
C PRO A 90 8.05 -1.44 13.13
N PRO A 91 9.36 -1.09 13.21
CA PRO A 91 9.80 0.29 13.27
C PRO A 91 9.29 1.11 12.09
N LEU A 92 9.06 2.41 12.32
CA LEU A 92 8.59 3.34 11.28
C LEU A 92 9.74 4.08 10.57
N PHE A 93 10.97 3.84 10.97
CA PHE A 93 12.18 4.44 10.40
C PHE A 93 12.95 3.38 9.64
N ALA A 94 13.24 3.66 8.38
CA ALA A 94 14.10 2.83 7.54
C ALA A 94 15.51 3.41 7.43
N SER A 95 16.50 2.55 7.38
CA SER A 95 17.87 2.93 6.98
C SER A 95 17.92 3.15 5.47
N GLU A 96 18.92 3.91 5.01
CA GLU A 96 19.19 4.07 3.59
C GLU A 96 19.38 2.72 2.89
N ASN A 97 20.11 1.79 3.49
CA ASN A 97 20.31 0.44 2.95
C ASN A 97 18.97 -0.33 2.79
N SER A 98 18.06 -0.20 3.76
CA SER A 98 16.74 -0.82 3.65
C SER A 98 15.90 -0.22 2.52
N MET A 99 16.03 1.09 2.28
CA MET A 99 15.37 1.77 1.17
C MET A 99 15.93 1.31 -0.19
N PHE A 100 17.24 1.10 -0.29
CA PHE A 100 17.85 0.50 -1.47
C PHE A 100 17.42 -0.95 -1.67
N GLY A 101 17.41 -1.75 -0.61
CA GLY A 101 17.07 -3.17 -0.66
C GLY A 101 15.66 -3.47 -1.20
N THR A 102 14.75 -2.49 -1.14
CA THR A 102 13.38 -2.60 -1.66
C THR A 102 13.11 -1.70 -2.87
N GLY A 103 14.16 -1.13 -3.49
CA GLY A 103 14.04 -0.33 -4.70
C GLY A 103 13.37 1.04 -4.54
N GLN A 104 13.17 1.51 -3.30
CA GLN A 104 12.68 2.86 -3.04
C GLN A 104 13.72 3.91 -3.41
N MET A 105 15.00 3.58 -3.25
CA MET A 105 16.12 4.42 -3.64
C MET A 105 16.96 3.76 -4.73
N PRO A 106 17.59 4.55 -5.60
CA PRO A 106 17.60 6.03 -5.66
C PRO A 106 16.38 6.61 -6.37
N LYS A 107 15.59 5.80 -7.08
CA LYS A 107 14.57 6.25 -8.07
C LYS A 107 13.49 7.15 -7.47
N PHE A 108 13.06 6.87 -6.25
CA PHE A 108 11.97 7.58 -5.57
C PHE A 108 12.46 8.41 -4.39
N GLU A 109 13.74 8.81 -4.37
CA GLU A 109 14.33 9.58 -3.27
C GLU A 109 13.59 10.89 -3.00
N ASP A 110 13.20 11.61 -4.04
CA ASP A 110 12.45 12.86 -3.92
C ASP A 110 11.08 12.69 -3.27
N ASP A 111 10.52 11.47 -3.28
CA ASP A 111 9.23 11.16 -2.67
C ASP A 111 9.33 10.75 -1.20
N GLN A 112 10.54 10.58 -0.66
CA GLN A 112 10.79 10.11 0.69
C GLN A 112 10.94 11.25 1.70
N PHE A 113 10.39 11.07 2.90
CA PHE A 113 10.65 11.96 4.04
C PHE A 113 11.93 11.53 4.75
N GLU A 114 13.01 12.26 4.54
CA GLU A 114 14.25 12.07 5.29
C GLU A 114 14.16 12.71 6.67
N ILE A 115 14.65 12.01 7.69
CA ILE A 115 14.70 12.45 9.07
C ILE A 115 16.09 13.04 9.35
N LYS A 116 16.13 14.27 9.84
CA LYS A 116 17.38 14.90 10.28
C LYS A 116 17.76 14.33 11.65
N LEU A 117 18.78 13.50 11.66
CA LEU A 117 19.44 13.00 12.86
C LEU A 117 20.87 13.60 12.95
N ASP A 118 21.60 13.22 13.99
CA ASP A 118 23.01 13.54 14.09
C ASP A 118 23.82 12.87 12.96
N ASN A 119 24.94 13.45 12.58
CA ASN A 119 25.77 12.98 11.47
C ASN A 119 26.39 11.58 11.67
N LYS A 120 26.21 10.95 12.84
CA LYS A 120 26.77 9.63 13.17
C LYS A 120 25.81 8.48 12.87
N SER A 121 24.52 8.76 12.75
CA SER A 121 23.47 7.71 12.64
C SER A 121 23.17 7.25 11.22
N GLY A 122 23.83 7.84 10.21
CA GLY A 122 23.49 7.63 8.79
C GLY A 122 22.11 8.18 8.44
N ARG A 123 21.76 8.15 7.17
CA ARG A 123 20.46 8.64 6.70
C ARG A 123 19.32 7.72 7.15
N LYS A 124 18.23 8.32 7.60
CA LYS A 124 17.00 7.63 8.01
C LYS A 124 15.81 8.28 7.34
N PHE A 125 14.81 7.47 7.05
CA PHE A 125 13.61 7.88 6.34
C PHE A 125 12.37 7.38 7.07
N LEU A 126 11.29 8.16 7.07
CA LEU A 126 9.98 7.64 7.40
C LEU A 126 9.55 6.62 6.35
N ILE A 127 8.99 5.48 6.76
CA ILE A 127 8.63 4.42 5.82
C ILE A 127 7.50 4.86 4.87
N PRO A 128 7.65 4.71 3.54
CA PRO A 128 6.56 4.92 2.58
C PRO A 128 5.58 3.74 2.54
N THR A 129 5.99 2.62 3.11
CA THR A 129 5.29 1.34 3.16
C THR A 129 5.98 0.42 4.18
N ALA A 130 5.22 -0.40 4.90
CA ALA A 130 5.78 -1.42 5.79
C ALA A 130 6.62 -2.46 5.04
N GLU A 131 6.41 -2.64 3.74
CA GLU A 131 7.19 -3.51 2.86
C GLU A 131 8.70 -3.30 3.04
N VAL A 132 9.16 -2.04 3.14
CA VAL A 132 10.57 -1.71 3.32
C VAL A 132 11.17 -2.43 4.52
N ILE A 133 10.48 -2.44 5.65
CA ILE A 133 10.99 -3.07 6.88
C ILE A 133 10.76 -4.58 6.84
N LEU A 134 9.56 -5.02 6.46
CA LEU A 134 9.19 -6.43 6.48
C LEU A 134 10.04 -7.28 5.54
N THR A 135 10.34 -6.77 4.34
CA THR A 135 11.20 -7.48 3.38
C THR A 135 12.65 -7.54 3.87
N ASN A 136 13.14 -6.47 4.48
CA ASN A 136 14.51 -6.43 5.01
C ASN A 136 14.68 -7.24 6.32
N MET A 137 13.63 -7.82 6.89
CA MET A 137 13.78 -8.76 8.03
C MET A 137 14.64 -9.97 7.69
N VAL A 138 14.73 -10.33 6.44
CA VAL A 138 15.53 -11.47 5.95
C VAL A 138 16.74 -11.02 5.12
N ASN A 139 17.05 -9.73 5.12
CA ASN A 139 18.23 -9.22 4.41
C ASN A 139 19.52 -9.82 4.98
N ASP A 140 20.46 -10.17 4.11
CA ASP A 140 21.73 -10.83 4.46
C ASP A 140 21.57 -12.10 5.32
N THR A 141 20.42 -12.79 5.20
CA THR A 141 20.11 -13.99 5.96
C THR A 141 19.95 -15.20 5.03
N ILE A 142 20.61 -16.29 5.34
CA ILE A 142 20.37 -17.58 4.68
C ILE A 142 19.24 -18.29 5.43
N LEU A 143 18.11 -18.47 4.77
CA LEU A 143 16.94 -19.16 5.32
C LEU A 143 17.02 -20.66 5.02
N ASN A 144 16.56 -21.51 5.96
CA ASN A 144 16.34 -22.90 5.65
C ASN A 144 15.05 -23.03 4.81
N HIS A 145 15.05 -23.95 3.87
CA HIS A 145 13.86 -24.25 3.06
C HIS A 145 12.64 -24.62 3.92
N SER A 146 12.86 -25.30 5.05
CA SER A 146 11.83 -25.68 6.01
C SER A 146 11.16 -24.50 6.70
N ASP A 147 11.77 -23.31 6.71
CA ASP A 147 11.24 -22.11 7.34
C ASP A 147 10.28 -21.34 6.41
N LEU A 148 10.26 -21.70 5.14
CA LEU A 148 9.42 -21.08 4.12
C LEU A 148 8.05 -21.79 4.01
N PRO A 149 6.99 -21.08 3.68
CA PRO A 149 6.91 -19.65 3.43
C PRO A 149 6.83 -18.80 4.73
N LEU A 150 7.49 -17.63 4.74
CA LEU A 150 7.27 -16.61 5.75
C LEU A 150 6.22 -15.63 5.23
N ARG A 151 5.18 -15.37 6.03
CA ARG A 151 4.08 -14.46 5.67
C ARG A 151 3.84 -13.46 6.79
N PHE A 152 3.99 -12.19 6.47
CA PHE A 152 3.89 -11.09 7.44
C PHE A 152 2.77 -10.14 7.07
N VAL A 153 2.05 -9.65 8.08
CA VAL A 153 1.08 -8.56 7.96
C VAL A 153 1.42 -7.47 8.96
N ALA A 154 1.33 -6.21 8.53
CA ALA A 154 1.52 -5.06 9.41
C ALA A 154 0.53 -3.96 9.06
N SER A 155 0.01 -3.26 10.08
CA SER A 155 -0.70 -1.99 9.92
C SER A 155 0.18 -0.87 10.41
N THR A 156 0.55 0.03 9.52
CA THR A 156 1.43 1.15 9.86
C THR A 156 0.96 2.45 9.25
N PRO A 157 1.26 3.59 9.87
CA PRO A 157 1.31 4.85 9.14
C PRO A 157 2.41 4.74 8.06
N CYS A 158 2.14 5.31 6.90
CA CYS A 158 3.04 5.40 5.76
C CYS A 158 3.17 6.86 5.34
N PHE A 159 4.33 7.24 4.80
CA PHE A 159 4.66 8.63 4.55
C PHE A 159 5.21 8.82 3.13
N ARG A 160 4.58 9.69 2.32
CA ARG A 160 5.01 10.00 0.95
C ARG A 160 4.90 11.49 0.68
N LYS A 161 5.92 12.08 0.06
CA LYS A 161 5.86 13.50 -0.38
C LYS A 161 4.93 13.72 -1.56
N GLU A 162 4.55 12.66 -2.29
CA GLU A 162 3.70 12.75 -3.49
C GLU A 162 4.25 13.77 -4.52
N ALA A 163 5.57 13.78 -4.73
CA ALA A 163 6.28 14.80 -5.49
C ALA A 163 5.86 14.90 -6.97
N GLY A 164 5.40 13.80 -7.56
CA GLY A 164 4.97 13.75 -8.97
C GLY A 164 3.48 14.05 -9.23
N SER A 165 2.69 14.36 -8.19
CA SER A 165 1.22 14.41 -8.28
C SER A 165 0.63 15.82 -8.35
N TYR A 166 1.34 16.77 -8.96
CA TYR A 166 0.85 18.14 -9.11
C TYR A 166 -0.45 18.19 -9.94
N GLY A 167 -1.54 18.68 -9.31
CA GLY A 167 -2.83 18.90 -9.98
C GLY A 167 -3.74 17.69 -10.14
N LYS A 168 -3.32 16.47 -9.76
CA LYS A 168 -4.17 15.27 -9.77
C LYS A 168 -4.63 14.94 -8.36
N ASP A 169 -5.93 14.65 -8.20
CA ASP A 169 -6.54 14.16 -6.95
C ASP A 169 -6.15 14.97 -5.70
N THR A 170 -6.12 16.31 -5.83
CA THR A 170 -5.70 17.22 -4.77
C THR A 170 -6.74 17.41 -3.68
N LYS A 171 -7.99 16.99 -3.91
CA LYS A 171 -9.09 17.10 -2.95
C LYS A 171 -9.33 15.77 -2.23
N GLY A 172 -9.59 15.89 -0.92
CA GLY A 172 -9.95 14.74 -0.09
C GLY A 172 -8.74 13.92 0.35
N MET A 173 -8.96 12.61 0.59
CA MET A 173 -8.02 11.68 1.20
C MET A 173 -7.28 10.79 0.20
N ILE A 174 -7.38 11.03 -1.11
CA ILE A 174 -6.81 10.12 -2.13
C ILE A 174 -5.28 10.20 -2.14
N ARG A 175 -4.71 11.42 -1.97
CA ARG A 175 -3.26 11.63 -1.95
C ARG A 175 -2.86 12.42 -0.71
N GLN A 176 -2.32 11.72 0.27
CA GLN A 176 -1.91 12.27 1.55
C GLN A 176 -0.43 12.03 1.81
N HIS A 177 0.22 12.96 2.53
CA HIS A 177 1.59 12.79 3.01
C HIS A 177 1.70 11.71 4.09
N GLN A 178 0.61 11.47 4.83
CA GLN A 178 0.51 10.42 5.84
C GLN A 178 -0.82 9.68 5.67
N PHE A 179 -0.77 8.36 5.65
CA PHE A 179 -1.95 7.48 5.58
C PHE A 179 -1.65 6.16 6.27
N TYR A 180 -2.68 5.40 6.65
CA TYR A 180 -2.51 4.05 7.19
C TYR A 180 -2.63 3.01 6.09
N LYS A 181 -1.80 1.96 6.18
CA LYS A 181 -1.81 0.83 5.24
C LYS A 181 -1.63 -0.48 5.99
N VAL A 182 -2.50 -1.44 5.68
CA VAL A 182 -2.30 -2.84 6.06
C VAL A 182 -1.54 -3.51 4.92
N GLU A 183 -0.32 -3.93 5.20
CA GLU A 183 0.64 -4.47 4.24
C GLU A 183 0.79 -5.97 4.39
N LEU A 184 0.84 -6.70 3.29
CA LEU A 184 1.15 -8.12 3.23
C LEU A 184 2.51 -8.32 2.56
N VAL A 185 3.38 -9.11 3.17
CA VAL A 185 4.65 -9.54 2.59
C VAL A 185 4.80 -11.05 2.75
N SER A 186 5.22 -11.71 1.67
CA SER A 186 5.51 -13.14 1.68
C SER A 186 6.93 -13.40 1.16
N ILE A 187 7.70 -14.19 1.90
CA ILE A 187 9.01 -14.70 1.50
C ILE A 187 8.83 -16.19 1.22
N VAL A 188 9.06 -16.59 -0.02
CA VAL A 188 8.79 -17.95 -0.48
C VAL A 188 9.95 -18.49 -1.33
N ASP A 189 9.97 -19.78 -1.55
CA ASP A 189 10.84 -20.38 -2.54
C ASP A 189 10.52 -19.80 -3.94
N PRO A 190 11.53 -19.42 -4.75
CA PRO A 190 11.32 -18.84 -6.07
C PRO A 190 10.37 -19.63 -6.98
N VAL A 191 10.35 -20.95 -6.89
CA VAL A 191 9.45 -21.79 -7.70
C VAL A 191 7.98 -21.59 -7.35
N ASN A 192 7.67 -21.10 -6.15
CA ASN A 192 6.33 -20.89 -5.64
C ASN A 192 5.87 -19.41 -5.73
N CYS A 193 6.71 -18.51 -6.25
CA CYS A 193 6.41 -17.08 -6.26
C CYS A 193 5.10 -16.74 -6.99
N LYS A 194 4.81 -17.39 -8.10
CA LYS A 194 3.59 -17.14 -8.90
C LYS A 194 2.34 -17.54 -8.12
N ASP A 195 2.34 -18.73 -7.55
CA ASP A 195 1.20 -19.23 -6.77
C ASP A 195 0.97 -18.40 -5.50
N GLU A 196 2.06 -17.96 -4.86
CA GLU A 196 1.95 -17.08 -3.70
C GLU A 196 1.41 -15.69 -4.07
N LEU A 197 1.77 -15.14 -5.23
CA LEU A 197 1.18 -13.88 -5.73
C LEU A 197 -0.33 -14.00 -5.91
N GLU A 198 -0.81 -15.10 -6.52
CA GLU A 198 -2.24 -15.36 -6.66
C GLU A 198 -2.93 -15.49 -5.30
N ARG A 199 -2.28 -16.17 -4.37
CA ARG A 199 -2.78 -16.32 -3.01
C ARG A 199 -2.87 -14.97 -2.29
N MET A 200 -1.85 -14.12 -2.40
CA MET A 200 -1.83 -12.77 -1.83
C MET A 200 -2.95 -11.90 -2.43
N THR A 201 -3.10 -11.94 -3.75
CA THR A 201 -4.19 -11.23 -4.46
C THR A 201 -5.55 -11.71 -3.95
N SER A 202 -5.74 -13.02 -3.81
CA SER A 202 -6.98 -13.59 -3.27
C SER A 202 -7.23 -13.16 -1.82
N SER A 203 -6.18 -13.06 -1.01
CA SER A 203 -6.26 -12.58 0.37
C SER A 203 -6.73 -11.12 0.44
N ALA A 204 -6.22 -10.26 -0.45
CA ALA A 204 -6.66 -8.87 -0.55
C ALA A 204 -8.11 -8.77 -1.05
N CYS A 205 -8.48 -9.53 -2.09
CA CYS A 205 -9.85 -9.59 -2.59
C CYS A 205 -10.86 -10.02 -1.51
N LYS A 206 -10.46 -10.96 -0.65
CA LYS A 206 -11.31 -11.47 0.45
C LYS A 206 -11.75 -10.36 1.41
N ILE A 207 -10.89 -9.36 1.65
CA ILE A 207 -11.27 -8.18 2.46
C ILE A 207 -12.40 -7.41 1.80
N LEU A 208 -12.28 -7.14 0.50
CA LEU A 208 -13.30 -6.41 -0.25
C LEU A 208 -14.61 -7.19 -0.35
N ASP A 209 -14.54 -8.51 -0.56
CA ASP A 209 -15.70 -9.40 -0.57
C ASP A 209 -16.44 -9.38 0.78
N LYS A 210 -15.72 -9.47 1.91
CA LYS A 210 -16.29 -9.39 3.26
C LYS A 210 -16.92 -8.03 3.54
N LEU A 211 -16.33 -6.95 3.03
CA LEU A 211 -16.88 -5.59 3.14
C LEU A 211 -17.98 -5.33 2.11
N LYS A 212 -18.27 -6.29 1.22
CA LYS A 212 -19.25 -6.17 0.12
C LYS A 212 -19.00 -4.97 -0.78
N LEU A 213 -17.73 -4.65 -1.01
CA LEU A 213 -17.31 -3.59 -1.90
C LEU A 213 -17.10 -4.15 -3.32
N PRO A 214 -17.63 -3.49 -4.36
CA PRO A 214 -17.33 -3.88 -5.73
C PRO A 214 -15.89 -3.53 -6.10
N TYR A 215 -15.20 -4.44 -6.78
CA TYR A 215 -13.82 -4.26 -7.22
C TYR A 215 -13.54 -4.94 -8.55
N ARG A 216 -12.39 -4.62 -9.12
CA ARG A 216 -11.81 -5.34 -10.26
C ARG A 216 -10.34 -5.63 -9.99
N VAL A 217 -9.87 -6.77 -10.48
CA VAL A 217 -8.45 -7.14 -10.50
C VAL A 217 -7.93 -6.88 -11.90
N ILE A 218 -6.85 -6.14 -12.00
CA ILE A 218 -6.20 -5.81 -13.27
C ILE A 218 -4.74 -6.28 -13.28
N THR A 219 -4.27 -6.75 -14.42
CA THR A 219 -2.83 -6.89 -14.69
C THR A 219 -2.34 -5.62 -15.36
N LEU A 220 -1.37 -4.97 -14.76
CA LEU A 220 -0.76 -3.77 -15.34
C LEU A 220 0.04 -4.14 -16.60
N CYS A 221 -0.01 -3.28 -17.61
CA CYS A 221 0.81 -3.44 -18.81
C CYS A 221 2.26 -2.99 -18.57
N THR A 222 3.15 -3.32 -19.48
CA THR A 222 4.58 -3.00 -19.39
C THR A 222 4.87 -1.50 -19.19
N GLY A 223 4.08 -0.61 -19.77
CA GLY A 223 4.26 0.84 -19.63
C GLY A 223 3.77 1.39 -18.29
N ASP A 224 2.71 0.80 -17.74
CA ASP A 224 2.17 1.19 -16.43
C ASP A 224 2.97 0.58 -15.26
N THR A 225 3.74 -0.47 -15.53
CA THR A 225 4.62 -1.13 -14.57
C THR A 225 6.04 -0.56 -14.51
N VAL A 226 6.37 0.45 -15.29
CA VAL A 226 7.74 1.03 -15.39
C VAL A 226 8.33 1.40 -14.02
N SER A 227 7.51 1.76 -13.07
CA SER A 227 7.95 2.04 -11.70
C SER A 227 8.47 0.83 -10.94
N TYR A 228 8.08 -0.37 -11.36
CA TYR A 228 8.38 -1.67 -10.71
C TYR A 228 9.33 -2.55 -11.51
N THR A 229 9.80 -2.12 -12.69
CA THR A 229 10.66 -2.92 -13.57
C THR A 229 12.02 -3.28 -12.98
N HIS A 230 12.42 -2.69 -11.86
CA HIS A 230 13.63 -3.04 -11.14
C HIS A 230 13.42 -4.03 -9.99
N LEU A 231 12.16 -4.30 -9.63
CA LEU A 231 11.85 -5.41 -8.74
C LEU A 231 11.80 -6.68 -9.58
N THR A 232 12.71 -7.59 -9.29
CA THR A 232 12.77 -8.92 -9.94
C THR A 232 11.63 -9.84 -9.50
N LEU A 233 10.63 -9.32 -8.80
CA LEU A 233 9.48 -10.04 -8.30
C LEU A 233 8.25 -9.76 -9.15
N PRO A 234 7.44 -10.76 -9.48
CA PRO A 234 6.23 -10.61 -10.30
C PRO A 234 5.05 -10.05 -9.48
N THR A 235 5.23 -8.90 -8.84
CA THR A 235 4.20 -8.25 -8.01
C THR A 235 3.45 -7.20 -8.81
N MET A 236 2.61 -7.61 -9.75
CA MET A 236 2.01 -6.70 -10.72
C MET A 236 0.51 -6.84 -10.85
N ARG A 237 -0.18 -7.14 -9.74
CA ARG A 237 -1.65 -7.08 -9.71
C ARG A 237 -2.10 -6.06 -8.69
N THR A 238 -2.94 -5.12 -9.15
CA THR A 238 -3.66 -4.17 -8.31
C THR A 238 -5.10 -4.62 -8.11
N VAL A 239 -5.59 -4.51 -6.90
CA VAL A 239 -6.98 -4.80 -6.52
C VAL A 239 -7.78 -3.52 -6.47
#